data_8210ad37bebccfca4f7791b3e02d0251
#
_entry.id   8210ad37bebccfca4f7791b3e02d0251
#
_cell.length_a   1.000
_cell.length_b   1.000
_cell.length_c   1.000
_cell.angle_alpha   90.00
_cell.angle_beta   90.00
_cell.angle_gamma   90.00
#
_symmetry.space_group_name_H-M   'P 1'
#
loop_
_entity.id
_entity.type
_entity.pdbx_description
1 polymer ?
#
loop_
_entity_poly.entity_id
_entity_poly.type
_entity_poly.pdbx_seq_one_letter_code
_entity_poly.pdbx_strand_id
1 'polypeptide(L)'
;MKKTLKAVLAALLVVCLLLPLAACGNNATTETKLKIAIPNDTTNEARALLLLQDKGYIKLKDGAGITATVLDIAENPKNIEFSEVEAAQLPNVLQDVDYAVINSNYAISAGLNPTKDALALEGSSSAYANILAVKEGNEENPLVKALIAALSSKQVADYIAEKYDGSVISVVENPGDGYDADLDYAALAGQTISVAASPTPHAEILAVAKDILAAKEITLDIQEYSDYVVPNNVVEDGTVLANYFQHTPYLDDFNAQNGTHIVSVLSVHVEPLGLYGGKQSTLDALQ
;
A
#
# COMPACT_ATOMS: atom_id res chain seq x y z
N MET A 1 -66.69 -26.74 -45.05
CA MET A 1 -65.29 -26.19 -45.07
C MET A 1 -64.93 -25.36 -43.87
N LYS A 2 -65.73 -24.48 -43.25
CA LYS A 2 -65.36 -23.66 -42.11
C LYS A 2 -65.20 -24.37 -40.75
N LYS A 3 -65.87 -25.54 -40.55
CA LYS A 3 -65.77 -26.33 -39.31
C LYS A 3 -64.56 -27.25 -39.27
N THR A 4 -64.16 -27.80 -40.42
CA THR A 4 -62.93 -28.63 -40.51
C THR A 4 -61.65 -27.84 -40.37
N LEU A 5 -61.62 -26.58 -40.82
CA LEU A 5 -60.47 -25.70 -40.70
C LEU A 5 -60.17 -25.28 -39.22
N LYS A 6 -61.27 -25.11 -38.43
CA LYS A 6 -61.11 -24.81 -36.99
C LYS A 6 -60.61 -25.98 -36.17
N ALA A 7 -60.96 -27.21 -36.54
CA ALA A 7 -60.50 -28.43 -35.87
C ALA A 7 -59.02 -28.71 -36.18
N VAL A 8 -58.54 -28.42 -37.39
CA VAL A 8 -57.10 -28.56 -37.75
C VAL A 8 -56.23 -27.50 -37.09
N LEU A 9 -56.72 -26.24 -36.94
CA LEU A 9 -56.01 -25.22 -36.24
C LEU A 9 -55.89 -25.48 -34.72
N ALA A 10 -56.93 -26.06 -34.11
CA ALA A 10 -56.93 -26.44 -32.69
C ALA A 10 -55.97 -27.62 -32.42
N ALA A 11 -55.90 -28.60 -33.36
CA ALA A 11 -54.98 -29.73 -33.24
C ALA A 11 -53.50 -29.32 -33.41
N LEU A 12 -53.20 -28.34 -34.26
CA LEU A 12 -51.82 -27.76 -34.40
C LEU A 12 -51.39 -26.95 -33.19
N LEU A 13 -52.32 -26.31 -32.49
CA LEU A 13 -51.97 -25.52 -31.25
C LEU A 13 -51.70 -26.44 -30.05
N VAL A 14 -52.29 -27.63 -29.99
CA VAL A 14 -52.08 -28.61 -28.91
C VAL A 14 -50.76 -29.39 -29.10
N VAL A 15 -50.35 -29.62 -30.35
CA VAL A 15 -49.04 -30.28 -30.62
C VAL A 15 -47.83 -29.38 -30.32
N CYS A 16 -48.00 -28.06 -30.41
CA CYS A 16 -46.94 -27.13 -30.02
C CYS A 16 -46.73 -27.00 -28.50
N LEU A 17 -47.66 -27.50 -27.66
CA LEU A 17 -47.61 -27.44 -26.20
C LEU A 17 -47.00 -28.70 -25.55
N LEU A 18 -46.65 -29.72 -26.35
CA LEU A 18 -46.07 -30.99 -25.86
C LEU A 18 -44.64 -31.24 -26.34
N LEU A 19 -43.94 -30.24 -26.82
CA LEU A 19 -42.50 -30.34 -26.92
C LEU A 19 -41.95 -30.33 -25.48
N PRO A 20 -41.31 -31.42 -25.00
CA PRO A 20 -40.59 -31.33 -23.75
C PRO A 20 -39.51 -30.27 -23.96
N LEU A 21 -39.53 -29.23 -23.13
CA LEU A 21 -38.33 -28.42 -22.86
C LEU A 21 -37.27 -29.36 -22.29
N ALA A 22 -36.62 -30.13 -23.15
CA ALA A 22 -35.27 -30.59 -22.88
C ALA A 22 -34.38 -29.32 -23.00
N ALA A 23 -34.58 -28.34 -22.12
CA ALA A 23 -33.57 -27.42 -21.76
C ALA A 23 -32.50 -28.30 -21.14
N CYS A 24 -31.50 -28.69 -21.95
CA CYS A 24 -30.20 -29.01 -21.42
C CYS A 24 -29.79 -27.77 -20.59
N GLY A 25 -30.08 -27.84 -19.31
CA GLY A 25 -29.42 -27.02 -18.35
C GLY A 25 -27.94 -27.35 -18.43
N ASN A 26 -27.22 -26.70 -19.32
CA ASN A 26 -25.85 -26.36 -19.00
C ASN A 26 -25.98 -25.48 -17.76
N ASN A 27 -25.98 -26.09 -16.59
CA ASN A 27 -25.42 -25.48 -15.41
C ASN A 27 -23.93 -25.35 -15.74
N ALA A 28 -23.57 -24.39 -16.59
CA ALA A 28 -22.34 -23.70 -16.41
C ALA A 28 -22.52 -23.05 -15.02
N THR A 29 -22.06 -23.75 -13.98
CA THR A 29 -21.62 -23.10 -12.77
C THR A 29 -20.61 -22.10 -13.32
N THR A 30 -21.00 -20.85 -13.43
CA THR A 30 -20.05 -19.76 -13.47
C THR A 30 -19.32 -19.89 -12.13
N GLU A 31 -18.19 -20.62 -12.14
CA GLU A 31 -17.24 -20.54 -11.03
C GLU A 31 -16.96 -19.05 -10.89
N THR A 32 -17.52 -18.46 -9.86
CA THR A 32 -17.22 -17.08 -9.51
C THR A 32 -15.73 -17.07 -9.21
N LYS A 33 -14.96 -16.46 -10.12
CA LYS A 33 -13.52 -16.32 -9.94
C LYS A 33 -13.27 -15.55 -8.66
N LEU A 34 -12.29 -16.01 -7.87
CA LEU A 34 -11.81 -15.25 -6.74
C LEU A 34 -11.24 -13.92 -7.23
N LYS A 35 -11.64 -12.82 -6.63
CA LYS A 35 -11.20 -11.48 -6.98
C LYS A 35 -10.29 -10.93 -5.91
N ILE A 36 -9.05 -10.57 -6.27
CA ILE A 36 -8.09 -9.92 -5.39
C ILE A 36 -7.78 -8.52 -5.91
N ALA A 37 -8.02 -7.50 -5.07
CA ALA A 37 -7.58 -6.14 -5.36
C ALA A 37 -6.12 -5.94 -4.90
N ILE A 38 -5.32 -5.29 -5.73
CA ILE A 38 -3.90 -4.99 -5.49
C ILE A 38 -3.59 -3.54 -5.87
N PRO A 39 -2.52 -2.92 -5.34
CA PRO A 39 -2.07 -1.60 -5.77
C PRO A 39 -1.77 -1.56 -7.26
N ASN A 40 -1.96 -0.41 -7.91
CA ASN A 40 -1.73 -0.23 -9.35
C ASN A 40 -0.43 0.54 -9.67
N ASP A 41 0.33 0.96 -8.66
CA ASP A 41 1.66 1.50 -8.88
C ASP A 41 2.68 0.37 -9.01
N THR A 42 3.69 0.57 -9.88
CA THR A 42 4.65 -0.46 -10.31
C THR A 42 5.25 -1.25 -9.14
N THR A 43 5.72 -0.55 -8.11
CA THR A 43 6.48 -1.20 -7.03
C THR A 43 5.59 -1.88 -6.00
N ASN A 44 4.41 -1.31 -5.67
CA ASN A 44 3.49 -1.96 -4.73
C ASN A 44 2.65 -3.06 -5.42
N GLU A 45 2.35 -2.97 -6.74
CA GLU A 45 1.80 -4.09 -7.50
C GLU A 45 2.75 -5.29 -7.43
N ALA A 46 4.03 -5.08 -7.79
CA ALA A 46 5.04 -6.14 -7.72
C ALA A 46 5.16 -6.72 -6.32
N ARG A 47 5.18 -5.88 -5.30
CA ARG A 47 5.26 -6.27 -3.88
C ARG A 47 4.05 -7.12 -3.46
N ALA A 48 2.85 -6.76 -3.92
CA ALA A 48 1.63 -7.55 -3.68
C ALA A 48 1.69 -8.93 -4.35
N LEU A 49 2.15 -8.99 -5.60
CA LEU A 49 2.32 -10.26 -6.32
C LEU A 49 3.39 -11.14 -5.69
N LEU A 50 4.50 -10.55 -5.21
CA LEU A 50 5.54 -11.28 -4.48
C LEU A 50 5.03 -11.84 -3.15
N LEU A 51 4.18 -11.10 -2.41
CA LEU A 51 3.51 -11.62 -1.22
C LEU A 51 2.63 -12.82 -1.55
N LEU A 52 1.80 -12.73 -2.59
CA LEU A 52 0.92 -13.83 -3.00
C LEU A 52 1.71 -15.05 -3.49
N GLN A 53 2.85 -14.85 -4.15
CA GLN A 53 3.78 -15.93 -4.51
C GLN A 53 4.43 -16.56 -3.28
N ASP A 54 4.90 -15.76 -2.30
CA ASP A 54 5.48 -16.27 -1.05
C ASP A 54 4.51 -17.16 -0.28
N LYS A 55 3.21 -16.82 -0.33
CA LYS A 55 2.15 -17.64 0.27
C LYS A 55 1.71 -18.84 -0.61
N GLY A 56 2.27 -18.97 -1.82
CA GLY A 56 1.98 -20.10 -2.71
C GLY A 56 0.68 -20.01 -3.49
N TYR A 57 0.05 -18.84 -3.57
CA TYR A 57 -1.23 -18.67 -4.27
C TYR A 57 -1.07 -18.49 -5.78
N ILE A 58 0.06 -17.93 -6.20
CA ILE A 58 0.45 -17.76 -7.61
C ILE A 58 1.94 -18.11 -7.77
N LYS A 59 2.37 -18.22 -9.03
CA LYS A 59 3.78 -18.27 -9.37
C LYS A 59 4.08 -17.24 -10.45
N LEU A 60 5.09 -16.42 -10.22
CA LEU A 60 5.59 -15.46 -11.20
C LEU A 60 6.59 -16.14 -12.15
N LYS A 61 6.80 -15.55 -13.31
CA LYS A 61 7.84 -15.94 -14.26
C LYS A 61 9.22 -15.83 -13.62
N ASP A 62 10.15 -16.67 -14.04
CA ASP A 62 11.53 -16.60 -13.58
C ASP A 62 12.13 -15.22 -13.90
N GLY A 63 12.75 -14.60 -12.88
CA GLY A 63 13.34 -13.27 -12.98
C GLY A 63 12.36 -12.11 -12.81
N ALA A 64 11.07 -12.36 -12.64
CA ALA A 64 10.13 -11.34 -12.22
C ALA A 64 10.48 -10.88 -10.79
N GLY A 65 10.77 -9.61 -10.62
CA GLY A 65 11.25 -9.01 -9.37
C GLY A 65 10.34 -7.86 -8.92
N ILE A 66 10.97 -6.80 -8.43
CA ILE A 66 10.32 -5.60 -7.87
C ILE A 66 9.54 -4.75 -8.89
N THR A 67 9.48 -5.15 -10.14
CA THR A 67 8.70 -4.52 -11.22
C THR A 67 7.74 -5.52 -11.87
N ALA A 68 7.45 -6.66 -11.20
CA ALA A 68 6.50 -7.65 -11.69
C ALA A 68 5.10 -7.06 -11.80
N THR A 69 4.39 -7.44 -12.87
CA THR A 69 2.99 -7.07 -13.11
C THR A 69 2.10 -8.31 -13.17
N VAL A 70 0.79 -8.16 -13.20
CA VAL A 70 -0.14 -9.29 -13.40
C VAL A 70 0.15 -10.07 -14.69
N LEU A 71 0.82 -9.47 -15.68
CA LEU A 71 1.25 -10.13 -16.90
C LEU A 71 2.40 -11.11 -16.69
N ASP A 72 3.09 -11.02 -15.55
CA ASP A 72 4.20 -11.90 -15.19
C ASP A 72 3.77 -13.11 -14.37
N ILE A 73 2.48 -13.31 -14.16
CA ILE A 73 1.95 -14.50 -13.51
C ILE A 73 2.10 -15.69 -14.48
N ALA A 74 2.91 -16.67 -14.08
CA ALA A 74 3.14 -17.93 -14.83
C ALA A 74 2.11 -19.00 -14.46
N GLU A 75 1.74 -19.08 -13.18
CA GLU A 75 0.74 -20.06 -12.69
C GLU A 75 -0.26 -19.34 -11.77
N ASN A 76 -1.55 -19.58 -12.03
CA ASN A 76 -2.69 -19.05 -11.27
C ASN A 76 -3.69 -20.20 -11.06
N PRO A 77 -3.40 -21.15 -10.16
CA PRO A 77 -4.17 -22.39 -10.03
C PRO A 77 -5.60 -22.18 -9.55
N LYS A 78 -5.88 -21.08 -8.85
CA LYS A 78 -7.23 -20.72 -8.36
C LYS A 78 -7.97 -19.79 -9.31
N ASN A 79 -7.41 -19.53 -10.50
CA ASN A 79 -8.01 -18.64 -11.51
C ASN A 79 -8.42 -17.27 -10.93
N ILE A 80 -7.53 -16.71 -10.08
CA ILE A 80 -7.72 -15.41 -9.43
C ILE A 80 -7.84 -14.32 -10.49
N GLU A 81 -8.84 -13.48 -10.36
CA GLU A 81 -8.99 -12.24 -11.12
C GLU A 81 -8.38 -11.08 -10.32
N PHE A 82 -7.39 -10.44 -10.87
CA PHE A 82 -6.76 -9.27 -10.24
C PHE A 82 -7.48 -7.99 -10.62
N SER A 83 -7.66 -7.10 -9.64
CA SER A 83 -8.17 -5.74 -9.81
C SER A 83 -7.12 -4.77 -9.33
N GLU A 84 -6.45 -4.11 -10.26
CA GLU A 84 -5.45 -3.09 -9.99
C GLU A 84 -6.16 -1.79 -9.62
N VAL A 85 -5.92 -1.29 -8.41
CA VAL A 85 -6.62 -0.16 -7.81
C VAL A 85 -5.59 0.79 -7.20
N GLU A 86 -5.83 2.09 -7.27
CA GLU A 86 -5.00 3.07 -6.58
C GLU A 86 -4.91 2.71 -5.08
N ALA A 87 -3.67 2.70 -4.54
CA ALA A 87 -3.38 2.14 -3.22
C ALA A 87 -4.25 2.74 -2.10
N ALA A 88 -4.52 4.05 -2.13
CA ALA A 88 -5.38 4.73 -1.17
C ALA A 88 -6.84 4.28 -1.21
N GLN A 89 -7.30 3.66 -2.31
CA GLN A 89 -8.68 3.20 -2.48
C GLN A 89 -8.89 1.73 -2.07
N LEU A 90 -7.82 0.97 -1.85
CA LEU A 90 -7.92 -0.46 -1.53
C LEU A 90 -8.78 -0.76 -0.29
N PRO A 91 -8.68 -0.01 0.83
CA PRO A 91 -9.56 -0.24 1.96
C PRO A 91 -11.05 -0.02 1.62
N ASN A 92 -11.35 0.93 0.73
CA ASN A 92 -12.72 1.26 0.34
C ASN A 92 -13.38 0.18 -0.51
N VAL A 93 -12.59 -0.54 -1.33
CA VAL A 93 -13.09 -1.61 -2.20
C VAL A 93 -13.04 -3.00 -1.55
N LEU A 94 -12.50 -3.11 -0.33
CA LEU A 94 -12.29 -4.39 0.35
C LEU A 94 -13.56 -5.24 0.44
N GLN A 95 -14.71 -4.63 0.75
CA GLN A 95 -16.00 -5.32 0.82
C GLN A 95 -16.54 -5.81 -0.53
N ASP A 96 -16.01 -5.29 -1.65
CA ASP A 96 -16.48 -5.60 -3.01
C ASP A 96 -15.67 -6.71 -3.69
N VAL A 97 -14.56 -7.14 -3.07
CA VAL A 97 -13.66 -8.20 -3.55
C VAL A 97 -13.59 -9.34 -2.54
N ASP A 98 -13.00 -10.46 -2.94
CA ASP A 98 -12.77 -11.58 -2.01
C ASP A 98 -11.65 -11.26 -1.04
N TYR A 99 -10.57 -10.66 -1.55
CA TYR A 99 -9.42 -10.21 -0.77
C TYR A 99 -8.84 -8.91 -1.35
N ALA A 100 -8.07 -8.19 -0.54
CA ALA A 100 -7.22 -7.11 -1.03
C ALA A 100 -5.84 -7.15 -0.38
N VAL A 101 -4.81 -6.82 -1.14
CA VAL A 101 -3.47 -6.58 -0.61
C VAL A 101 -3.33 -5.08 -0.38
N ILE A 102 -3.16 -4.67 0.89
CA ILE A 102 -3.24 -3.27 1.29
C ILE A 102 -1.95 -2.86 2.00
N ASN A 103 -1.40 -1.70 1.62
CA ASN A 103 -0.28 -1.07 2.31
C ASN A 103 -0.68 -0.72 3.75
N SER A 104 0.22 -0.94 4.71
CA SER A 104 -0.12 -0.82 6.13
C SER A 104 -0.56 0.58 6.55
N ASN A 105 0.03 1.64 6.01
CA ASN A 105 -0.41 3.01 6.28
C ASN A 105 -1.90 3.23 5.91
N TYR A 106 -2.36 2.71 4.77
CA TYR A 106 -3.77 2.79 4.37
C TYR A 106 -4.66 1.85 5.19
N ALA A 107 -4.17 0.66 5.54
CA ALA A 107 -4.89 -0.25 6.42
C ALA A 107 -5.12 0.39 7.80
N ILE A 108 -4.07 0.95 8.43
CA ILE A 108 -4.14 1.62 9.72
C ILE A 108 -5.07 2.85 9.64
N SER A 109 -4.96 3.68 8.59
CA SER A 109 -5.85 4.83 8.36
C SER A 109 -7.32 4.42 8.26
N ALA A 110 -7.61 3.23 7.74
CA ALA A 110 -8.95 2.67 7.64
C ALA A 110 -9.41 1.95 8.93
N GLY A 111 -8.60 1.95 10.00
CA GLY A 111 -8.92 1.32 11.27
C GLY A 111 -8.62 -0.18 11.33
N LEU A 112 -7.94 -0.74 10.33
CA LEU A 112 -7.45 -2.12 10.34
C LEU A 112 -6.11 -2.19 11.09
N ASN A 113 -5.93 -3.26 11.85
CA ASN A 113 -4.65 -3.54 12.49
C ASN A 113 -3.90 -4.62 11.70
N PRO A 114 -2.76 -4.29 11.04
CA PRO A 114 -2.05 -5.25 10.18
C PRO A 114 -1.72 -6.58 10.88
N THR A 115 -1.31 -6.56 12.14
CA THR A 115 -0.93 -7.77 12.88
C THR A 115 -2.11 -8.62 13.35
N LYS A 116 -3.34 -8.06 13.39
CA LYS A 116 -4.54 -8.73 13.90
C LYS A 116 -5.55 -9.05 12.82
N ASP A 117 -5.70 -8.16 11.84
CA ASP A 117 -6.76 -8.23 10.83
C ASP A 117 -6.28 -8.76 9.48
N ALA A 118 -4.97 -8.71 9.19
CA ALA A 118 -4.44 -9.32 7.98
C ALA A 118 -4.47 -10.85 8.09
N LEU A 119 -4.94 -11.51 7.04
CA LEU A 119 -4.95 -12.97 6.91
C LEU A 119 -3.55 -13.52 6.57
N ALA A 120 -2.72 -12.70 5.92
CA ALA A 120 -1.30 -12.96 5.69
C ALA A 120 -0.53 -11.64 5.67
N LEU A 121 0.70 -11.67 6.15
CA LEU A 121 1.62 -10.53 6.13
C LEU A 121 2.89 -10.87 5.35
N GLU A 122 3.46 -9.84 4.75
CA GLU A 122 4.81 -9.85 4.23
C GLU A 122 5.82 -10.07 5.36
N GLY A 123 6.94 -10.71 5.05
CA GLY A 123 8.08 -10.78 5.95
C GLY A 123 8.67 -9.38 6.20
N SER A 124 9.31 -9.19 7.37
CA SER A 124 10.00 -7.95 7.70
C SER A 124 11.27 -7.81 6.84
N SER A 125 11.15 -7.28 5.62
CA SER A 125 12.28 -6.99 4.74
C SER A 125 12.69 -5.53 4.86
N SER A 126 13.96 -5.27 5.12
CA SER A 126 14.52 -3.92 5.16
C SER A 126 14.52 -3.20 3.79
N ALA A 127 14.32 -3.94 2.69
CA ALA A 127 14.24 -3.35 1.34
C ALA A 127 13.06 -2.36 1.19
N TYR A 128 12.03 -2.52 2.00
CA TYR A 128 10.85 -1.64 2.02
C TYR A 128 10.79 -0.77 3.26
N ALA A 129 11.94 -0.44 3.85
CA ALA A 129 11.99 0.54 4.93
C ALA A 129 11.49 1.90 4.44
N ASN A 130 10.60 2.52 5.21
CA ASN A 130 10.11 3.87 4.95
C ASN A 130 11.20 4.88 5.28
N ILE A 131 11.42 5.82 4.36
CA ILE A 131 12.55 6.73 4.34
C ILE A 131 12.14 8.18 4.50
N LEU A 132 12.99 8.95 5.15
CA LEU A 132 13.05 10.41 5.00
C LEU A 132 13.79 10.70 3.70
N ALA A 133 13.21 11.49 2.81
CA ALA A 133 13.83 11.86 1.56
C ALA A 133 13.78 13.38 1.34
N VAL A 134 14.80 13.89 0.64
CA VAL A 134 14.99 15.30 0.33
C VAL A 134 15.35 15.47 -1.14
N LYS A 135 15.23 16.68 -1.67
CA LYS A 135 15.80 16.98 -2.99
C LYS A 135 17.33 16.89 -2.94
N GLU A 136 17.94 16.30 -3.98
CA GLU A 136 19.40 16.21 -4.14
C GLU A 136 20.07 17.57 -3.92
N GLY A 137 21.14 17.56 -3.11
CA GLY A 137 21.86 18.75 -2.67
C GLY A 137 21.42 19.29 -1.31
N ASN A 138 20.33 18.76 -0.72
CA ASN A 138 19.89 19.12 0.64
C ASN A 138 20.33 18.14 1.73
N GLU A 139 21.08 17.09 1.41
CA GLU A 139 21.50 16.03 2.33
C GLU A 139 22.33 16.61 3.50
N GLU A 140 23.15 17.61 3.22
CA GLU A 140 24.00 18.27 4.20
C GLU A 140 23.36 19.50 4.88
N ASN A 141 22.09 19.81 4.54
CA ASN A 141 21.38 20.93 5.15
C ASN A 141 21.25 20.72 6.67
N PRO A 142 21.69 21.69 7.52
CA PRO A 142 21.64 21.54 8.96
C PRO A 142 20.25 21.25 9.54
N LEU A 143 19.17 21.76 8.92
CA LEU A 143 17.79 21.46 9.32
C LEU A 143 17.42 20.01 9.00
N VAL A 144 17.90 19.47 7.88
CA VAL A 144 17.71 18.04 7.53
C VAL A 144 18.46 17.17 8.54
N LYS A 145 19.68 17.49 8.89
CA LYS A 145 20.47 16.77 9.92
C LYS A 145 19.78 16.80 11.29
N ALA A 146 19.21 17.95 11.67
CA ALA A 146 18.45 18.06 12.92
C ALA A 146 17.21 17.15 12.90
N LEU A 147 16.49 17.07 11.77
CA LEU A 147 15.35 16.18 11.61
C LEU A 147 15.77 14.71 11.62
N ILE A 148 16.88 14.36 10.96
CA ILE A 148 17.44 12.99 11.00
C ILE A 148 17.75 12.59 12.44
N ALA A 149 18.43 13.46 13.22
CA ALA A 149 18.73 13.18 14.62
C ALA A 149 17.47 12.97 15.46
N ALA A 150 16.46 13.82 15.29
CA ALA A 150 15.19 13.71 15.99
C ALA A 150 14.44 12.41 15.65
N LEU A 151 14.34 12.03 14.36
CA LEU A 151 13.71 10.78 13.92
C LEU A 151 14.52 9.54 14.35
N SER A 152 15.83 9.67 14.51
CA SER A 152 16.72 8.59 14.98
C SER A 152 16.78 8.48 16.50
N SER A 153 15.88 9.14 17.22
CA SER A 153 15.88 9.14 18.68
C SER A 153 15.26 7.88 19.29
N LYS A 154 15.71 7.57 20.52
CA LYS A 154 15.07 6.53 21.33
C LYS A 154 13.59 6.84 21.60
N GLN A 155 13.23 8.12 21.75
CA GLN A 155 11.85 8.53 21.97
C GLN A 155 10.96 8.15 20.79
N VAL A 156 11.45 8.33 19.55
CA VAL A 156 10.72 7.91 18.33
C VAL A 156 10.64 6.37 18.25
N ALA A 157 11.75 5.68 18.51
CA ALA A 157 11.76 4.21 18.47
C ALA A 157 10.81 3.59 19.51
N ASP A 158 10.80 4.11 20.73
CA ASP A 158 9.89 3.68 21.80
C ASP A 158 8.43 3.96 21.42
N TYR A 159 8.13 5.15 20.89
CA TYR A 159 6.78 5.49 20.41
C TYR A 159 6.28 4.51 19.34
N ILE A 160 7.12 4.20 18.36
CA ILE A 160 6.77 3.23 17.31
C ILE A 160 6.42 1.87 17.93
N ALA A 161 7.27 1.38 18.84
CA ALA A 161 7.06 0.08 19.48
C ALA A 161 5.77 0.03 20.32
N GLU A 162 5.52 1.09 21.09
CA GLU A 162 4.35 1.17 21.99
C GLU A 162 3.04 1.39 21.23
N LYS A 163 3.06 2.26 20.22
CA LYS A 163 1.85 2.68 19.49
C LYS A 163 1.34 1.60 18.54
N TYR A 164 2.24 0.94 17.82
CA TYR A 164 1.86 0.11 16.68
C TYR A 164 1.93 -1.40 16.94
N ASP A 165 2.40 -1.84 18.12
CA ASP A 165 2.37 -3.24 18.56
C ASP A 165 2.82 -4.24 17.46
N GLY A 166 3.95 -3.90 16.79
CA GLY A 166 4.54 -4.71 15.72
C GLY A 166 3.96 -4.52 14.32
N SER A 167 2.90 -3.71 14.14
CA SER A 167 2.39 -3.34 12.80
C SER A 167 3.34 -2.38 12.07
N VAL A 168 4.11 -1.61 12.82
CA VAL A 168 5.18 -0.72 12.36
C VAL A 168 6.40 -1.01 13.24
N ILE A 169 7.57 -1.17 12.62
CA ILE A 169 8.79 -1.60 13.31
C ILE A 169 9.91 -0.63 12.96
N SER A 170 10.50 0.03 13.98
CA SER A 170 11.68 0.88 13.78
C SER A 170 12.85 0.08 13.25
N VAL A 171 13.57 0.64 12.27
CA VAL A 171 14.81 0.09 11.73
C VAL A 171 16.03 0.94 12.09
N VAL A 172 15.84 1.97 12.92
CA VAL A 172 16.95 2.80 13.39
C VAL A 172 17.83 1.96 14.30
N GLU A 173 19.06 1.75 13.87
CA GLU A 173 20.08 1.11 14.70
C GLU A 173 20.63 2.12 15.72
N ASN A 174 20.82 1.71 16.98
CA ASN A 174 21.39 2.54 18.05
C ASN A 174 20.70 3.92 18.21
N PRO A 175 19.40 3.97 18.53
CA PRO A 175 18.69 5.23 18.68
C PRO A 175 19.32 6.15 19.72
N GLY A 176 19.54 7.43 19.34
CA GLY A 176 20.18 8.46 20.17
C GLY A 176 19.20 9.24 21.06
N ASP A 177 19.66 10.39 21.55
CA ASP A 177 18.86 11.31 22.37
C ASP A 177 18.01 12.30 21.54
N GLY A 178 18.14 12.25 20.22
CA GLY A 178 17.39 13.11 19.30
C GLY A 178 18.15 14.36 18.83
N TYR A 179 19.42 14.48 19.20
CA TYR A 179 20.26 15.62 18.84
C TYR A 179 21.58 15.18 18.21
N ASP A 180 22.02 15.92 17.20
CA ASP A 180 23.34 15.79 16.61
C ASP A 180 24.31 16.78 17.32
N ALA A 181 25.36 16.25 17.95
CA ALA A 181 26.31 17.04 18.71
C ALA A 181 27.17 18.01 17.85
N ASP A 182 27.25 17.74 16.55
CA ASP A 182 28.01 18.55 15.60
C ASP A 182 27.20 19.74 15.04
N LEU A 183 25.91 19.87 15.39
CA LEU A 183 25.05 20.97 14.95
C LEU A 183 25.00 22.13 15.93
N ASP A 184 25.11 23.34 15.40
CA ASP A 184 24.82 24.57 16.14
C ASP A 184 23.32 24.86 16.17
N TYR A 185 22.62 24.25 17.12
CA TYR A 185 21.16 24.44 17.27
C TYR A 185 20.76 25.88 17.57
N ALA A 186 21.65 26.68 18.17
CA ALA A 186 21.38 28.10 18.41
C ALA A 186 21.26 28.88 17.08
N ALA A 187 22.06 28.52 16.09
CA ALA A 187 21.95 29.08 14.73
C ALA A 187 20.71 28.62 13.96
N LEU A 188 20.08 27.53 14.38
CA LEU A 188 18.86 26.98 13.76
C LEU A 188 17.57 27.45 14.46
N ALA A 189 17.67 28.04 15.64
CA ALA A 189 16.51 28.52 16.40
C ALA A 189 15.66 29.52 15.59
N GLY A 190 14.35 29.38 15.68
CA GLY A 190 13.38 30.18 14.94
C GLY A 190 13.16 29.75 13.49
N GLN A 191 13.89 28.76 12.99
CA GLN A 191 13.71 28.24 11.63
C GLN A 191 12.61 27.16 11.59
N THR A 192 12.10 26.89 10.37
CA THR A 192 11.02 25.92 10.11
C THR A 192 11.54 24.84 9.17
N ILE A 193 11.25 23.59 9.53
CA ILE A 193 11.38 22.40 8.67
C ILE A 193 9.98 22.04 8.17
N SER A 194 9.75 22.03 6.87
CA SER A 194 8.49 21.56 6.28
C SER A 194 8.64 20.14 5.73
N VAL A 195 7.71 19.25 6.07
CA VAL A 195 7.74 17.84 5.68
C VAL A 195 6.38 17.40 5.16
N ALA A 196 6.35 16.83 3.95
CA ALA A 196 5.18 16.14 3.40
C ALA A 196 5.15 14.69 3.91
N ALA A 197 4.03 14.25 4.46
CA ALA A 197 3.92 12.92 5.06
C ALA A 197 2.54 12.29 4.84
N SER A 198 2.45 10.95 4.84
CA SER A 198 1.17 10.30 5.01
C SER A 198 0.64 10.49 6.43
N PRO A 199 -0.69 10.57 6.65
CA PRO A 199 -1.26 10.86 7.97
C PRO A 199 -0.80 9.89 9.05
N THR A 200 -0.84 8.58 8.77
CA THR A 200 -0.40 7.52 9.70
C THR A 200 0.42 6.46 8.95
N PRO A 201 1.47 5.89 9.52
CA PRO A 201 2.08 6.25 10.82
C PRO A 201 3.00 7.48 10.75
N HIS A 202 3.30 8.00 9.56
CA HIS A 202 4.39 8.93 9.28
C HIS A 202 4.22 10.28 9.99
N ALA A 203 3.07 10.97 9.84
CA ALA A 203 2.83 12.25 10.51
C ALA A 203 2.75 12.07 12.04
N GLU A 204 2.24 10.93 12.52
CA GLU A 204 2.21 10.61 13.96
C GLU A 204 3.63 10.42 14.53
N ILE A 205 4.53 9.78 13.77
CA ILE A 205 5.96 9.63 14.13
C ILE A 205 6.67 10.99 14.10
N LEU A 206 6.41 11.80 13.06
CA LEU A 206 6.92 13.17 12.97
C LEU A 206 6.47 14.06 14.12
N ALA A 207 5.27 13.84 14.67
CA ALA A 207 4.79 14.60 15.83
C ALA A 207 5.69 14.40 17.05
N VAL A 208 6.27 13.20 17.24
CA VAL A 208 7.26 12.96 18.30
C VAL A 208 8.56 13.71 18.01
N ALA A 209 9.06 13.67 16.77
CA ALA A 209 10.24 14.44 16.37
C ALA A 209 10.01 15.96 16.50
N LYS A 210 8.78 16.44 16.29
CA LYS A 210 8.38 17.83 16.46
C LYS A 210 8.63 18.33 17.89
N ASP A 211 8.31 17.54 18.90
CA ASP A 211 8.52 17.90 20.30
C ASP A 211 10.02 17.99 20.64
N ILE A 212 10.84 17.10 20.05
CA ILE A 212 12.31 17.12 20.20
C ILE A 212 12.89 18.39 19.59
N LEU A 213 12.48 18.73 18.36
CA LEU A 213 12.95 19.93 17.65
C LEU A 213 12.48 21.22 18.31
N ALA A 214 11.25 21.23 18.85
CA ALA A 214 10.69 22.39 19.56
C ALA A 214 11.50 22.77 20.80
N ALA A 215 12.14 21.80 21.49
CA ALA A 215 13.06 22.06 22.60
C ALA A 215 14.34 22.81 22.17
N LYS A 216 14.60 22.89 20.87
CA LYS A 216 15.68 23.70 20.25
C LYS A 216 15.12 24.90 19.47
N GLU A 217 13.89 25.30 19.74
CA GLU A 217 13.19 26.41 19.07
C GLU A 217 13.09 26.24 17.54
N ILE A 218 13.14 25.00 17.01
CA ILE A 218 12.94 24.68 15.60
C ILE A 218 11.49 24.23 15.42
N THR A 219 10.80 24.84 14.47
CA THR A 219 9.42 24.46 14.13
C THR A 219 9.41 23.33 13.10
N LEU A 220 8.68 22.24 13.36
CA LEU A 220 8.38 21.22 12.37
C LEU A 220 6.95 21.42 11.85
N ASP A 221 6.84 21.80 10.56
CA ASP A 221 5.59 21.95 9.83
C ASP A 221 5.30 20.64 9.07
N ILE A 222 4.31 19.87 9.55
CA ILE A 222 3.93 18.57 8.99
C ILE A 222 2.73 18.80 8.08
N GLN A 223 2.91 18.53 6.78
CA GLN A 223 1.86 18.63 5.76
C GLN A 223 1.42 17.24 5.36
N GLU A 224 0.15 16.91 5.62
CA GLU A 224 -0.39 15.57 5.38
C GLU A 224 -0.95 15.44 3.98
N TYR A 225 -0.59 14.34 3.30
CA TYR A 225 -1.07 13.97 1.97
C TYR A 225 -1.56 12.52 1.97
N SER A 226 -2.70 12.28 1.33
CA SER A 226 -3.34 10.95 1.30
C SER A 226 -2.97 10.11 0.07
N ASP A 227 -2.12 10.63 -0.82
CA ASP A 227 -1.62 9.94 -2.02
C ASP A 227 -0.09 9.81 -1.99
N TYR A 228 0.47 9.05 -2.95
CA TYR A 228 1.91 8.81 -3.03
C TYR A 228 2.63 9.67 -4.08
N VAL A 229 1.92 10.52 -4.85
CA VAL A 229 2.49 11.32 -5.94
C VAL A 229 2.85 12.71 -5.48
N VAL A 230 1.93 13.40 -4.82
CA VAL A 230 2.10 14.80 -4.39
C VAL A 230 3.29 14.99 -3.45
N PRO A 231 3.57 14.11 -2.46
CA PRO A 231 4.70 14.31 -1.55
C PRO A 231 6.07 14.39 -2.24
N ASN A 232 6.27 13.68 -3.35
CA ASN A 232 7.50 13.79 -4.13
C ASN A 232 7.53 15.07 -4.96
N ASN A 233 6.41 15.46 -5.55
CA ASN A 233 6.34 16.68 -6.36
C ASN A 233 6.65 17.93 -5.54
N VAL A 234 6.12 18.05 -4.32
CA VAL A 234 6.34 19.22 -3.46
C VAL A 234 7.74 19.29 -2.85
N VAL A 235 8.47 18.16 -2.80
CA VAL A 235 9.91 18.15 -2.48
C VAL A 235 10.71 18.56 -3.71
N GLU A 236 10.40 18.01 -4.89
CA GLU A 236 11.14 18.33 -6.11
C GLU A 236 11.02 19.81 -6.49
N ASP A 237 9.86 20.43 -6.33
CA ASP A 237 9.67 21.86 -6.61
C ASP A 237 10.15 22.80 -5.48
N GLY A 238 10.54 22.25 -4.32
CA GLY A 238 11.05 22.98 -3.18
C GLY A 238 9.97 23.63 -2.31
N THR A 239 8.71 23.28 -2.47
CA THR A 239 7.59 23.74 -1.62
C THR A 239 7.78 23.26 -0.18
N VAL A 240 8.26 22.01 0.00
CA VAL A 240 8.66 21.45 1.30
C VAL A 240 10.11 20.99 1.25
N LEU A 241 10.75 20.93 2.43
CA LEU A 241 12.16 20.53 2.54
C LEU A 241 12.37 19.02 2.37
N ALA A 242 11.44 18.22 2.87
CA ALA A 242 11.57 16.76 2.90
C ALA A 242 10.20 16.09 2.73
N ASN A 243 10.20 14.78 2.45
CA ASN A 243 9.03 13.94 2.62
C ASN A 243 9.36 12.68 3.44
N TYR A 244 8.29 12.11 4.02
CA TYR A 244 8.36 10.88 4.79
C TYR A 244 7.04 10.11 4.58
N PHE A 245 7.04 9.13 3.64
CA PHE A 245 5.83 8.38 3.26
C PHE A 245 6.14 7.12 2.44
N GLN A 246 7.35 6.95 1.91
CA GLN A 246 7.73 6.02 0.86
C GLN A 246 8.93 5.16 1.26
N HIS A 247 9.18 4.11 0.49
CA HIS A 247 10.37 3.27 0.57
C HIS A 247 11.28 3.47 -0.67
N THR A 248 12.55 3.08 -0.56
CA THR A 248 13.54 3.28 -1.64
C THR A 248 13.11 2.74 -3.00
N PRO A 249 12.56 1.52 -3.15
CA PRO A 249 12.14 1.03 -4.47
C PRO A 249 11.08 1.93 -5.14
N TYR A 250 10.14 2.50 -4.35
CA TYR A 250 9.16 3.44 -4.89
C TYR A 250 9.82 4.77 -5.32
N LEU A 251 10.73 5.31 -4.49
CA LEU A 251 11.45 6.53 -4.80
C LEU A 251 12.27 6.41 -6.09
N ASP A 252 12.99 5.31 -6.24
CA ASP A 252 13.82 5.06 -7.42
C ASP A 252 12.98 4.99 -8.70
N ASP A 253 11.85 4.26 -8.66
CA ASP A 253 10.91 4.16 -9.76
C ASP A 253 10.26 5.52 -10.07
N PHE A 254 9.83 6.25 -9.03
CA PHE A 254 9.25 7.59 -9.18
C PHE A 254 10.22 8.56 -9.84
N ASN A 255 11.48 8.60 -9.39
CA ASN A 255 12.52 9.44 -9.99
C ASN A 255 12.73 9.09 -11.47
N ALA A 256 12.82 7.79 -11.79
CA ALA A 256 13.02 7.33 -13.17
C ALA A 256 11.86 7.70 -14.09
N GLN A 257 10.61 7.59 -13.60
CA GLN A 257 9.43 7.87 -14.41
C GLN A 257 9.15 9.37 -14.57
N ASN A 258 9.46 10.18 -13.56
CA ASN A 258 9.08 11.60 -13.52
C ASN A 258 10.26 12.55 -13.73
N GLY A 259 11.51 12.04 -13.79
CA GLY A 259 12.71 12.86 -13.95
C GLY A 259 12.97 13.74 -12.74
N THR A 260 12.60 13.28 -11.53
CA THR A 260 12.84 13.94 -10.27
C THR A 260 14.19 13.56 -9.67
N HIS A 261 14.70 14.39 -8.75
CA HIS A 261 16.05 14.28 -8.17
C HIS A 261 15.94 14.22 -6.64
N ILE A 262 15.17 13.25 -6.14
CA ILE A 262 14.94 13.08 -4.70
C ILE A 262 15.82 11.94 -4.20
N VAL A 263 16.43 12.12 -3.04
CA VAL A 263 17.35 11.14 -2.44
C VAL A 263 16.93 10.79 -1.02
N SER A 264 17.15 9.53 -0.65
CA SER A 264 16.94 9.05 0.72
C SER A 264 18.07 9.51 1.63
N VAL A 265 17.71 9.98 2.83
CA VAL A 265 18.69 10.42 3.84
C VAL A 265 18.59 9.64 5.16
N LEU A 266 17.49 8.90 5.40
CA LEU A 266 17.31 8.06 6.58
C LEU A 266 16.29 6.97 6.32
N SER A 267 16.56 5.74 6.77
CA SER A 267 15.55 4.68 6.93
C SER A 267 15.01 4.71 8.36
N VAL A 268 13.69 4.81 8.54
CA VAL A 268 13.08 5.02 9.85
C VAL A 268 12.36 3.77 10.36
N HIS A 269 11.48 3.16 9.55
CA HIS A 269 10.69 2.01 9.96
C HIS A 269 10.29 1.14 8.77
N VAL A 270 9.82 -0.07 9.05
CA VAL A 270 9.16 -0.95 8.08
C VAL A 270 7.69 -1.14 8.41
N GLU A 271 6.89 -1.29 7.36
CA GLU A 271 5.46 -1.59 7.41
C GLU A 271 5.19 -2.82 6.56
N PRO A 272 4.95 -4.03 7.16
CA PRO A 272 4.63 -5.21 6.39
C PRO A 272 3.35 -5.06 5.59
N LEU A 273 3.40 -5.34 4.29
CA LEU A 273 2.22 -5.37 3.42
C LEU A 273 1.30 -6.52 3.84
N GLY A 274 -0.02 -6.30 3.85
CA GLY A 274 -1.00 -7.27 4.33
C GLY A 274 -2.01 -7.71 3.27
N LEU A 275 -2.38 -9.01 3.29
CA LEU A 275 -3.53 -9.57 2.59
C LEU A 275 -4.72 -9.59 3.55
N TYR A 276 -5.76 -8.87 3.21
CA TYR A 276 -6.97 -8.72 4.04
C TYR A 276 -8.17 -9.42 3.40
N GLY A 277 -9.03 -9.96 4.25
CA GLY A 277 -10.29 -10.56 3.82
C GLY A 277 -11.36 -9.51 3.55
N GLY A 278 -12.03 -9.63 2.41
CA GLY A 278 -13.20 -8.86 2.05
C GLY A 278 -14.48 -9.70 2.18
N LYS A 279 -14.95 -10.29 1.08
CA LYS A 279 -16.04 -11.27 1.10
C LYS A 279 -15.65 -12.60 1.75
N GLN A 280 -14.37 -12.93 1.72
CA GLN A 280 -13.78 -14.09 2.39
C GLN A 280 -13.17 -13.65 3.72
N SER A 281 -13.43 -14.39 4.79
CA SER A 281 -12.88 -14.12 6.12
C SER A 281 -11.72 -15.04 6.50
N THR A 282 -11.41 -16.02 5.66
CA THR A 282 -10.31 -16.97 5.84
C THR A 282 -9.57 -17.18 4.51
N LEU A 283 -8.44 -17.87 4.55
CA LEU A 283 -7.65 -18.21 3.36
C LEU A 283 -8.10 -19.51 2.67
N ASP A 284 -9.18 -20.15 3.12
CA ASP A 284 -9.62 -21.46 2.63
C ASP A 284 -9.88 -21.47 1.11
N ALA A 285 -10.38 -20.36 0.57
CA ALA A 285 -10.65 -20.23 -0.86
C ALA A 285 -9.36 -20.13 -1.71
N LEU A 286 -8.22 -19.82 -1.09
CA LEU A 286 -6.89 -19.74 -1.72
C LEU A 286 -6.05 -21.02 -1.53
N GLN A 287 -6.49 -21.97 -0.69
CA GLN A 287 -5.80 -23.25 -0.41
C GLN A 287 -6.13 -24.39 -1.36
#